data_dbc9ecda6e1dbf9c14992cc766ef3dbd
#
_entry.id   dbc9ecda6e1dbf9c14992cc766ef3dbd
#
_cell.length_a   1.000
_cell.length_b   1.000
_cell.length_c   1.000
_cell.angle_alpha   90.00
_cell.angle_beta   90.00
_cell.angle_gamma   90.00
#
_symmetry.space_group_name_H-M   'P 1'
#
loop_
_entity.id
_entity.type
_entity.pdbx_description
1 polymer ?
#
loop_
_entity_poly.entity_id
_entity_poly.type
_entity_poly.pdbx_seq_one_letter_code
_entity_poly.pdbx_strand_id
1 'polypeptide(L)'
;MTKWLNNEINDQIVNDKMVNLAIIGASGAVGQELLKILQERNFPCNSLRLFGSSRSAGTSYTFNGQSIVVEELTPNVSFKGIDIAFASAGAATSRKFAEQITRHGTILIDNSSAFRMDEDVPLVVPEINPADALDALRSDSRHIIANPNCTTIILAVVLQAVERLAHIRRVHVATYQSASGAGAQAMQELQDQHRQLSNGEQPTVSKFAYQLAYNVIPHIDVFADDDYTKEELKMFNETRKIMHSDIRVSATCVRVPTLRAHSEAVWMELEKPVDIDAIRNAIAHADSCELMDDLSLCGKPAEQGLPYPMPLFRSGLDKVAVGRIRRDLADDCSYTFFCVGDQIRKGAALNAIQIAEYLTAQAK
;
A
#
# COMPACT_ATOMS: atom_id res chain seq x y z
N MET A 1 22.20 23.36 -4.52
CA MET A 1 21.16 22.84 -3.62
C MET A 1 20.23 23.87 -3.01
N THR A 2 20.40 25.15 -3.24
CA THR A 2 19.71 26.24 -2.52
C THR A 2 18.79 27.11 -3.38
N LYS A 3 18.48 26.72 -4.60
CA LYS A 3 17.61 27.49 -5.52
C LYS A 3 16.17 26.99 -5.64
N TRP A 4 15.83 25.93 -4.93
CA TRP A 4 14.54 25.24 -5.02
C TRP A 4 13.48 25.75 -4.05
N LEU A 5 13.90 26.50 -3.03
CA LEU A 5 13.08 26.89 -1.88
C LEU A 5 12.34 28.22 -2.03
N ASN A 6 12.44 28.89 -3.19
CA ASN A 6 11.92 30.26 -3.36
C ASN A 6 10.68 30.37 -4.25
N ASN A 7 9.88 29.33 -4.40
CA ASN A 7 8.56 29.47 -5.03
C ASN A 7 7.48 29.58 -3.95
N GLU A 8 6.49 30.43 -4.19
CA GLU A 8 5.38 30.75 -3.26
C GLU A 8 4.64 29.49 -2.72
N ILE A 9 4.72 28.33 -3.42
CA ILE A 9 4.17 27.07 -2.97
C ILE A 9 4.99 26.48 -1.81
N ASN A 10 6.32 26.66 -1.81
CA ASN A 10 7.20 26.16 -0.75
C ASN A 10 7.06 26.96 0.55
N ASP A 11 6.82 28.27 0.47
CA ASP A 11 6.65 29.13 1.65
C ASP A 11 5.39 28.78 2.48
N GLN A 12 4.42 28.07 1.88
CA GLN A 12 3.20 27.65 2.58
C GLN A 12 3.34 26.34 3.37
N ILE A 13 4.30 25.47 2.99
CA ILE A 13 4.55 24.20 3.68
C ILE A 13 5.62 24.34 4.78
N VAL A 14 6.47 25.40 4.68
CA VAL A 14 7.64 25.64 5.54
C VAL A 14 7.29 26.49 6.76
N ASN A 15 7.08 25.91 7.90
CA ASN A 15 7.16 26.41 9.28
C ASN A 15 6.12 25.77 10.18
N ASP A 16 6.40 24.74 10.96
CA ASP A 16 5.48 24.13 11.96
C ASP A 16 3.98 24.20 11.55
N LYS A 17 3.72 24.35 10.26
CA LYS A 17 2.43 24.65 9.69
C LYS A 17 1.58 23.39 9.62
N MET A 18 0.45 23.52 10.23
CA MET A 18 -0.72 22.66 10.00
C MET A 18 -1.07 22.65 8.51
N VAL A 19 -1.27 21.47 7.93
CA VAL A 19 -1.51 21.24 6.49
C VAL A 19 -3.00 21.17 6.21
N ASN A 20 -3.44 21.75 5.09
CA ASN A 20 -4.82 21.60 4.61
C ASN A 20 -4.92 20.35 3.75
N LEU A 21 -5.76 19.42 4.13
CA LEU A 21 -5.87 18.10 3.51
C LEU A 21 -7.18 17.92 2.73
N ALA A 22 -7.13 17.07 1.72
CA ALA A 22 -8.32 16.50 1.09
C ALA A 22 -8.20 14.98 0.97
N ILE A 23 -9.32 14.26 1.11
CA ILE A 23 -9.40 12.82 0.82
C ILE A 23 -10.47 12.60 -0.25
N ILE A 24 -10.05 12.09 -1.41
CA ILE A 24 -10.90 11.70 -2.52
C ILE A 24 -11.18 10.20 -2.43
N GLY A 25 -12.47 9.82 -2.37
CA GLY A 25 -12.89 8.45 -2.10
C GLY A 25 -12.99 8.16 -0.59
N ALA A 26 -13.34 9.17 0.20
CA ALA A 26 -13.38 9.12 1.66
C ALA A 26 -14.24 7.99 2.24
N SER A 27 -15.32 7.58 1.56
CA SER A 27 -16.23 6.51 2.00
C SER A 27 -15.73 5.10 1.68
N GLY A 28 -14.62 4.96 0.95
CA GLY A 28 -13.99 3.67 0.64
C GLY A 28 -13.16 3.14 1.81
N ALA A 29 -12.78 1.85 1.75
CA ALA A 29 -11.98 1.21 2.80
C ALA A 29 -10.66 1.95 3.08
N VAL A 30 -9.92 2.34 2.04
CA VAL A 30 -8.67 3.10 2.19
C VAL A 30 -8.94 4.52 2.68
N GLY A 31 -10.02 5.18 2.20
CA GLY A 31 -10.40 6.52 2.66
C GLY A 31 -10.72 6.56 4.17
N GLN A 32 -11.43 5.55 4.67
CA GLN A 32 -11.71 5.40 6.10
C GLN A 32 -10.44 5.10 6.90
N GLU A 33 -9.54 4.29 6.37
CA GLU A 33 -8.26 4.00 7.04
C GLU A 33 -7.34 5.25 7.04
N LEU A 34 -7.36 6.08 5.97
CA LEU A 34 -6.65 7.37 5.96
C LEU A 34 -7.12 8.26 7.11
N LEU A 35 -8.44 8.43 7.29
CA LEU A 35 -9.01 9.21 8.40
C LEU A 35 -8.53 8.70 9.76
N LYS A 36 -8.56 7.37 9.93
CA LYS A 36 -8.15 6.72 11.18
C LYS A 36 -6.65 6.93 11.45
N ILE A 37 -5.78 6.66 10.47
CA ILE A 37 -4.32 6.76 10.63
C ILE A 37 -3.87 8.21 10.83
N LEU A 38 -4.47 9.19 10.14
CA LEU A 38 -4.18 10.62 10.35
C LEU A 38 -4.42 11.03 11.82
N GLN A 39 -5.49 10.49 12.46
CA GLN A 39 -5.78 10.73 13.88
C GLN A 39 -4.80 9.97 14.79
N GLU A 40 -4.56 8.69 14.55
CA GLU A 40 -3.64 7.85 15.34
C GLU A 40 -2.22 8.44 15.38
N ARG A 41 -1.77 9.00 14.25
CA ARG A 41 -0.44 9.58 14.11
C ARG A 41 -0.36 11.07 14.48
N ASN A 42 -1.47 11.66 14.89
CA ASN A 42 -1.56 13.10 15.18
C ASN A 42 -0.98 13.95 14.02
N PHE A 43 -1.33 13.60 12.78
CA PHE A 43 -0.84 14.31 11.61
C PHE A 43 -1.22 15.81 11.71
N PRO A 44 -0.30 16.77 11.42
CA PRO A 44 -0.53 18.20 11.59
C PRO A 44 -1.55 18.74 10.58
N CYS A 45 -2.84 18.52 10.82
CA CYS A 45 -3.95 18.86 9.95
C CYS A 45 -4.66 20.14 10.43
N ASN A 46 -4.62 21.20 9.62
CA ASN A 46 -5.35 22.45 9.87
C ASN A 46 -6.82 22.35 9.45
N SER A 47 -7.05 21.83 8.26
CA SER A 47 -8.39 21.61 7.73
C SER A 47 -8.43 20.32 6.90
N LEU A 48 -9.59 19.67 6.87
CA LEU A 48 -9.81 18.46 6.11
C LEU A 48 -11.10 18.56 5.30
N ARG A 49 -11.00 18.28 3.99
CA ARG A 49 -12.17 18.14 3.12
C ARG A 49 -12.28 16.69 2.63
N LEU A 50 -13.51 16.20 2.59
CA LEU A 50 -13.81 14.83 2.16
C LEU A 50 -14.60 14.86 0.87
N PHE A 51 -14.16 14.07 -0.12
CA PHE A 51 -14.80 13.97 -1.41
C PHE A 51 -15.21 12.53 -1.76
N GLY A 52 -16.36 12.41 -2.42
CA GLY A 52 -16.86 11.13 -2.89
C GLY A 52 -17.72 11.26 -4.14
N SER A 53 -18.34 10.16 -4.56
CA SER A 53 -19.35 10.18 -5.63
C SER A 53 -20.68 10.74 -5.11
N SER A 54 -21.62 11.02 -6.03
CA SER A 54 -23.00 11.43 -5.69
C SER A 54 -23.68 10.47 -4.69
N ARG A 55 -23.34 9.17 -4.71
CA ARG A 55 -23.90 8.18 -3.77
C ARG A 55 -23.44 8.36 -2.33
N SER A 56 -22.25 8.92 -2.12
CA SER A 56 -21.65 9.12 -0.79
C SER A 56 -21.70 10.57 -0.33
N ALA A 57 -22.00 11.52 -1.22
CA ALA A 57 -22.18 12.92 -0.87
C ALA A 57 -23.28 13.09 0.17
N GLY A 58 -23.05 13.97 1.15
CA GLY A 58 -23.93 14.19 2.29
C GLY A 58 -23.74 13.24 3.47
N THR A 59 -22.98 12.12 3.32
CA THR A 59 -22.56 11.33 4.50
C THR A 59 -21.53 12.12 5.32
N SER A 60 -21.44 11.83 6.62
CA SER A 60 -20.51 12.52 7.52
C SER A 60 -19.62 11.54 8.22
N TYR A 61 -18.37 11.95 8.45
CA TYR A 61 -17.38 11.19 9.23
C TYR A 61 -16.76 12.09 10.31
N THR A 62 -16.45 11.50 11.45
CA THR A 62 -15.81 12.23 12.55
C THR A 62 -14.30 12.23 12.38
N PHE A 63 -13.69 13.41 12.45
CA PHE A 63 -12.24 13.59 12.49
C PHE A 63 -11.88 14.61 13.57
N ASN A 64 -11.01 14.24 14.52
CA ASN A 64 -10.62 15.06 15.68
C ASN A 64 -11.82 15.68 16.42
N GLY A 65 -12.89 14.89 16.59
CA GLY A 65 -14.11 15.31 17.28
C GLY A 65 -15.06 16.20 16.46
N GLN A 66 -14.71 16.53 15.21
CA GLN A 66 -15.55 17.32 14.31
C GLN A 66 -16.24 16.43 13.27
N SER A 67 -17.50 16.72 12.97
CA SER A 67 -18.23 16.04 11.89
C SER A 67 -17.93 16.73 10.56
N ILE A 68 -17.36 15.98 9.61
CA ILE A 68 -17.00 16.47 8.28
C ILE A 68 -17.90 15.78 7.26
N VAL A 69 -18.60 16.60 6.46
CA VAL A 69 -19.51 16.12 5.42
C VAL A 69 -18.72 15.78 4.15
N VAL A 70 -19.07 14.66 3.51
CA VAL A 70 -18.50 14.30 2.20
C VAL A 70 -19.15 15.16 1.11
N GLU A 71 -18.32 15.89 0.38
CA GLU A 71 -18.71 16.67 -0.79
C GLU A 71 -18.73 15.78 -2.05
N GLU A 72 -19.59 16.09 -3.00
CA GLU A 72 -19.54 15.44 -4.31
C GLU A 72 -18.33 15.94 -5.10
N LEU A 73 -17.50 15.03 -5.63
CA LEU A 73 -16.41 15.37 -6.52
C LEU A 73 -16.94 15.69 -7.92
N THR A 74 -16.98 16.97 -8.26
CA THR A 74 -17.45 17.47 -9.57
C THR A 74 -16.39 18.33 -10.26
N PRO A 75 -16.52 18.60 -11.58
CA PRO A 75 -15.59 19.50 -12.29
C PRO A 75 -15.56 20.94 -11.75
N ASN A 76 -16.53 21.34 -10.93
CA ASN A 76 -16.62 22.70 -10.37
C ASN A 76 -15.98 22.84 -9.00
N VAL A 77 -15.49 21.74 -8.39
CA VAL A 77 -14.81 21.78 -7.09
C VAL A 77 -13.45 22.48 -7.21
N SER A 78 -13.16 23.38 -6.30
CA SER A 78 -11.84 24.02 -6.20
C SER A 78 -11.00 23.36 -5.11
N PHE A 79 -9.75 23.07 -5.44
CA PHE A 79 -8.73 22.60 -4.50
C PHE A 79 -7.77 23.74 -4.07
N LYS A 80 -8.08 24.98 -4.41
CA LYS A 80 -7.29 26.13 -3.97
C LYS A 80 -7.21 26.17 -2.44
N GLY A 81 -5.98 26.27 -1.92
CA GLY A 81 -5.70 26.27 -0.48
C GLY A 81 -5.64 24.87 0.15
N ILE A 82 -5.72 23.80 -0.63
CA ILE A 82 -5.40 22.43 -0.19
C ILE A 82 -3.92 22.19 -0.49
N ASP A 83 -3.17 21.74 0.49
CA ASP A 83 -1.73 21.45 0.36
C ASP A 83 -1.51 20.03 -0.18
N ILE A 84 -2.18 19.04 0.43
CA ILE A 84 -2.05 17.62 0.05
C ILE A 84 -3.45 17.00 -0.13
N ALA A 85 -3.63 16.30 -1.23
CA ALA A 85 -4.82 15.51 -1.51
C ALA A 85 -4.47 14.01 -1.64
N PHE A 86 -5.13 13.16 -0.85
CA PHE A 86 -5.05 11.70 -0.97
C PHE A 86 -6.17 11.21 -1.87
N ALA A 87 -5.85 10.50 -2.96
CA ALA A 87 -6.86 9.92 -3.83
C ALA A 87 -6.92 8.39 -3.70
N SER A 88 -8.12 7.87 -3.47
CA SER A 88 -8.42 6.43 -3.42
C SER A 88 -9.81 6.15 -4.02
N ALA A 89 -10.08 6.70 -5.21
CA ALA A 89 -11.36 6.58 -5.91
C ALA A 89 -11.26 5.81 -7.24
N GLY A 90 -10.11 5.14 -7.47
CA GLY A 90 -9.83 4.35 -8.67
C GLY A 90 -9.24 5.15 -9.81
N ALA A 91 -8.54 4.44 -10.72
CA ALA A 91 -7.71 5.04 -11.77
C ALA A 91 -8.48 5.99 -12.71
N ALA A 92 -9.70 5.65 -13.09
CA ALA A 92 -10.52 6.50 -13.96
C ALA A 92 -10.82 7.86 -13.30
N THR A 93 -11.14 7.87 -12.01
CA THR A 93 -11.39 9.09 -11.24
C THR A 93 -10.10 9.91 -11.10
N SER A 94 -8.99 9.27 -10.75
CA SER A 94 -7.70 9.94 -10.64
C SER A 94 -7.28 10.60 -11.95
N ARG A 95 -7.33 9.89 -13.08
CA ARG A 95 -7.04 10.49 -14.41
C ARG A 95 -7.94 11.67 -14.74
N LYS A 96 -9.24 11.57 -14.44
CA LYS A 96 -10.22 12.60 -14.74
C LYS A 96 -9.98 13.89 -13.96
N PHE A 97 -9.58 13.79 -12.70
CA PHE A 97 -9.55 14.93 -11.79
C PHE A 97 -8.14 15.40 -11.38
N ALA A 98 -7.08 14.67 -11.77
CA ALA A 98 -5.71 15.00 -11.37
C ALA A 98 -5.33 16.45 -11.68
N GLU A 99 -5.52 16.91 -12.92
CA GLU A 99 -5.20 18.29 -13.32
C GLU A 99 -5.99 19.33 -12.51
N GLN A 100 -7.28 19.05 -12.25
CA GLN A 100 -8.10 19.95 -11.43
C GLN A 100 -7.60 20.01 -9.98
N ILE A 101 -7.15 18.89 -9.43
CA ILE A 101 -6.62 18.80 -8.07
C ILE A 101 -5.30 19.57 -7.97
N THR A 102 -4.38 19.36 -8.90
CA THR A 102 -3.02 19.91 -8.83
C THR A 102 -2.86 21.31 -9.38
N ARG A 103 -3.86 21.84 -10.08
CA ARG A 103 -3.83 23.15 -10.78
C ARG A 103 -3.36 24.32 -9.93
N HIS A 104 -3.57 24.30 -8.63
CA HIS A 104 -3.22 25.37 -7.70
C HIS A 104 -2.07 24.97 -6.77
N GLY A 105 -1.26 23.97 -7.16
CA GLY A 105 -0.09 23.54 -6.40
C GLY A 105 -0.38 22.48 -5.33
N THR A 106 -1.61 21.95 -5.27
CA THR A 106 -1.94 20.81 -4.39
C THR A 106 -1.11 19.59 -4.81
N ILE A 107 -0.43 18.94 -3.87
CA ILE A 107 0.25 17.66 -4.11
C ILE A 107 -0.79 16.54 -4.05
N LEU A 108 -0.93 15.79 -5.13
CA LEU A 108 -1.80 14.63 -5.20
C LEU A 108 -1.01 13.36 -4.89
N ILE A 109 -1.33 12.66 -3.80
CA ILE A 109 -0.83 11.33 -3.48
C ILE A 109 -1.91 10.32 -3.91
N ASP A 110 -1.65 9.61 -5.01
CA ASP A 110 -2.65 8.75 -5.66
C ASP A 110 -2.43 7.27 -5.37
N ASN A 111 -3.40 6.65 -4.68
CA ASN A 111 -3.39 5.21 -4.38
C ASN A 111 -3.84 4.34 -5.57
N SER A 112 -4.32 4.92 -6.66
CA SER A 112 -4.76 4.16 -7.83
C SER A 112 -3.58 3.73 -8.71
N SER A 113 -3.86 2.90 -9.71
CA SER A 113 -2.85 2.52 -10.71
C SER A 113 -2.70 3.54 -11.85
N ALA A 114 -3.33 4.73 -11.76
CA ALA A 114 -3.43 5.67 -12.87
C ALA A 114 -2.06 6.15 -13.39
N PHE A 115 -1.14 6.45 -12.47
CA PHE A 115 0.09 7.17 -12.79
C PHE A 115 1.38 6.42 -12.42
N ARG A 116 1.26 5.21 -11.87
CA ARG A 116 2.40 4.49 -11.29
C ARG A 116 3.55 4.25 -12.26
N MET A 117 3.24 4.05 -13.54
CA MET A 117 4.24 3.77 -14.58
C MET A 117 4.52 4.97 -15.49
N ASP A 118 3.91 6.14 -15.23
CA ASP A 118 4.24 7.38 -15.92
C ASP A 118 5.69 7.77 -15.53
N GLU A 119 6.54 8.12 -16.52
CA GLU A 119 7.96 8.39 -16.29
C GLU A 119 8.18 9.66 -15.44
N ASP A 120 7.30 10.65 -15.59
CA ASP A 120 7.32 11.93 -14.90
C ASP A 120 6.60 11.93 -13.55
N VAL A 121 6.15 10.77 -13.09
CA VAL A 121 5.47 10.61 -11.78
C VAL A 121 6.27 9.67 -10.88
N PRO A 122 6.77 10.14 -9.72
CA PRO A 122 7.46 9.30 -8.76
C PRO A 122 6.51 8.25 -8.15
N LEU A 123 7.02 7.03 -8.01
CA LEU A 123 6.35 5.90 -7.35
C LEU A 123 7.09 5.62 -6.04
N VAL A 124 6.45 5.90 -4.89
CA VAL A 124 7.20 6.08 -3.64
C VAL A 124 6.80 5.10 -2.54
N VAL A 125 7.82 4.48 -1.95
CA VAL A 125 7.77 3.80 -0.65
C VAL A 125 8.79 4.50 0.26
N PRO A 126 8.37 5.21 1.32
CA PRO A 126 9.25 6.07 2.11
C PRO A 126 10.48 5.38 2.72
N GLU A 127 10.41 4.10 3.00
CA GLU A 127 11.54 3.32 3.52
C GLU A 127 12.60 2.96 2.46
N ILE A 128 12.28 3.18 1.17
CA ILE A 128 13.13 2.76 0.04
C ILE A 128 13.65 3.97 -0.73
N ASN A 129 12.75 4.77 -1.29
CA ASN A 129 13.06 5.87 -2.19
C ASN A 129 12.36 7.19 -1.80
N PRO A 130 12.44 7.64 -0.54
CA PRO A 130 11.70 8.83 -0.09
C PRO A 130 12.08 10.09 -0.86
N ALA A 131 13.34 10.19 -1.31
CA ALA A 131 13.82 11.36 -2.05
C ALA A 131 13.10 11.58 -3.38
N ASP A 132 12.60 10.55 -4.02
CA ASP A 132 11.85 10.66 -5.27
C ASP A 132 10.55 11.49 -5.09
N ALA A 133 9.98 11.49 -3.88
CA ALA A 133 8.79 12.32 -3.59
C ALA A 133 9.05 13.82 -3.80
N LEU A 134 10.30 14.26 -3.69
CA LEU A 134 10.67 15.67 -3.88
C LEU A 134 10.55 16.13 -5.34
N ASP A 135 10.57 15.19 -6.29
CA ASP A 135 10.37 15.53 -7.71
C ASP A 135 8.97 16.11 -7.97
N ALA A 136 7.97 15.71 -7.18
CA ALA A 136 6.62 16.27 -7.28
C ALA A 136 6.52 17.72 -6.80
N LEU A 137 7.53 18.22 -6.06
CA LEU A 137 7.60 19.61 -5.59
C LEU A 137 8.19 20.56 -6.64
N ARG A 138 8.75 20.05 -7.75
CA ARG A 138 9.32 20.88 -8.81
C ARG A 138 8.21 21.67 -9.50
N SER A 139 8.52 22.91 -9.87
CA SER A 139 7.56 23.82 -10.53
C SER A 139 7.13 23.33 -11.93
N ASP A 140 7.95 22.48 -12.56
CA ASP A 140 7.69 21.85 -13.86
C ASP A 140 7.08 20.45 -13.74
N SER A 141 6.80 19.97 -12.51
CA SER A 141 6.19 18.67 -12.24
C SER A 141 4.66 18.70 -12.37
N ARG A 142 4.06 17.52 -12.40
CA ARG A 142 2.59 17.36 -12.36
C ARG A 142 2.00 17.49 -10.95
N HIS A 143 2.84 17.65 -9.93
CA HIS A 143 2.46 17.62 -8.51
C HIS A 143 1.71 16.33 -8.13
N ILE A 144 2.07 15.21 -8.73
CA ILE A 144 1.49 13.89 -8.46
C ILE A 144 2.58 12.97 -7.91
N ILE A 145 2.25 12.22 -6.87
CA ILE A 145 3.04 11.11 -6.34
C ILE A 145 2.15 9.87 -6.40
N ALA A 146 2.63 8.82 -7.04
CA ALA A 146 1.93 7.55 -7.07
C ALA A 146 2.28 6.71 -5.84
N ASN A 147 1.24 6.20 -5.18
CA ASN A 147 1.36 5.21 -4.11
C ASN A 147 1.29 3.81 -4.76
N PRO A 148 2.27 2.92 -4.51
CA PRO A 148 2.36 1.64 -5.20
C PRO A 148 1.20 0.67 -4.92
N ASN A 149 1.20 -0.45 -5.64
CA ASN A 149 0.33 -1.58 -5.39
C ASN A 149 0.58 -2.17 -3.98
N CYS A 150 -0.46 -2.66 -3.34
CA CYS A 150 -0.40 -3.10 -1.95
C CYS A 150 0.53 -4.30 -1.74
N THR A 151 0.52 -5.29 -2.63
CA THR A 151 1.44 -6.43 -2.57
C THR A 151 2.87 -5.98 -2.88
N THR A 152 3.05 -5.08 -3.83
CA THR A 152 4.37 -4.51 -4.13
C THR A 152 4.98 -3.80 -2.92
N ILE A 153 4.21 -2.99 -2.18
CA ILE A 153 4.71 -2.32 -0.97
C ILE A 153 5.12 -3.34 0.09
N ILE A 154 4.27 -4.35 0.35
CA ILE A 154 4.53 -5.39 1.35
C ILE A 154 5.82 -6.16 1.02
N LEU A 155 6.00 -6.55 -0.25
CA LEU A 155 7.20 -7.22 -0.71
C LEU A 155 8.43 -6.31 -0.63
N ALA A 156 8.35 -5.11 -1.18
CA ALA A 156 9.49 -4.22 -1.39
C ALA A 156 10.17 -3.79 -0.08
N VAL A 157 9.41 -3.53 1.00
CA VAL A 157 10.02 -3.15 2.31
C VAL A 157 10.86 -4.29 2.90
N VAL A 158 10.49 -5.54 2.65
CA VAL A 158 11.27 -6.71 3.08
C VAL A 158 12.49 -6.89 2.18
N LEU A 159 12.33 -6.79 0.86
CA LEU A 159 13.44 -6.89 -0.09
C LEU A 159 14.49 -5.81 0.18
N GLN A 160 14.10 -4.59 0.48
CA GLN A 160 15.01 -3.48 0.78
C GLN A 160 15.91 -3.76 2.00
N ALA A 161 15.40 -4.44 3.01
CA ALA A 161 16.21 -4.83 4.17
C ALA A 161 17.33 -5.81 3.77
N VAL A 162 17.05 -6.71 2.82
CA VAL A 162 18.00 -7.72 2.35
C VAL A 162 18.94 -7.15 1.28
N GLU A 163 18.47 -6.30 0.39
CA GLU A 163 19.25 -5.64 -0.67
C GLU A 163 20.46 -4.89 -0.12
N ARG A 164 20.36 -4.35 1.10
CA ARG A 164 21.48 -3.71 1.81
C ARG A 164 22.63 -4.65 2.18
N LEU A 165 22.39 -5.97 2.19
CA LEU A 165 23.41 -6.99 2.48
C LEU A 165 24.07 -7.53 1.22
N ALA A 166 23.28 -7.77 0.20
CA ALA A 166 23.70 -8.25 -1.12
C ALA A 166 22.60 -7.99 -2.13
N HIS A 167 23.00 -7.68 -3.37
CA HIS A 167 22.05 -7.44 -4.47
C HIS A 167 21.15 -8.66 -4.74
N ILE A 168 19.85 -8.40 -4.84
CA ILE A 168 18.83 -9.42 -5.16
C ILE A 168 18.70 -9.53 -6.67
N ARG A 169 19.12 -10.65 -7.23
CA ARG A 169 19.08 -10.91 -8.68
C ARG A 169 17.67 -11.26 -9.14
N ARG A 170 16.96 -12.07 -8.35
CA ARG A 170 15.67 -12.64 -8.75
C ARG A 170 14.78 -12.89 -7.54
N VAL A 171 13.48 -12.70 -7.76
CA VAL A 171 12.44 -13.03 -6.80
C VAL A 171 11.33 -13.83 -7.51
N HIS A 172 10.93 -14.95 -6.92
CA HIS A 172 9.66 -15.60 -7.20
C HIS A 172 8.74 -15.43 -6.01
N VAL A 173 7.51 -15.01 -6.25
CA VAL A 173 6.56 -14.75 -5.19
C VAL A 173 5.19 -15.33 -5.54
N ALA A 174 4.62 -16.09 -4.60
CA ALA A 174 3.21 -16.44 -4.61
C ALA A 174 2.50 -15.60 -3.56
N THR A 175 1.50 -14.81 -3.97
CA THR A 175 0.71 -14.00 -3.04
C THR A 175 -0.55 -14.73 -2.61
N TYR A 176 -0.97 -14.51 -1.37
CA TYR A 176 -2.23 -14.96 -0.79
C TYR A 176 -3.00 -13.72 -0.38
N GLN A 177 -3.78 -13.16 -1.33
CA GLN A 177 -4.42 -11.87 -1.16
C GLN A 177 -5.84 -11.99 -0.62
N SER A 178 -6.11 -11.27 0.46
CA SER A 178 -7.40 -11.23 1.13
C SER A 178 -8.49 -10.53 0.31
N ALA A 179 -9.76 -10.80 0.64
CA ALA A 179 -10.94 -10.23 0.01
C ALA A 179 -10.96 -8.70 0.04
N SER A 180 -10.44 -8.09 1.11
CA SER A 180 -10.42 -6.64 1.30
C SER A 180 -9.61 -5.86 0.24
N GLY A 181 -8.67 -6.51 -0.46
CA GLY A 181 -7.99 -5.92 -1.61
C GLY A 181 -8.93 -5.57 -2.78
N ALA A 182 -10.10 -6.23 -2.87
CA ALA A 182 -11.17 -5.91 -3.82
C ALA A 182 -12.26 -4.99 -3.22
N GLY A 183 -12.02 -4.45 -2.02
CA GLY A 183 -12.88 -3.46 -1.35
C GLY A 183 -13.92 -4.06 -0.38
N ALA A 184 -14.68 -3.17 0.27
CA ALA A 184 -15.64 -3.55 1.31
C ALA A 184 -16.72 -4.53 0.82
N GLN A 185 -17.21 -4.37 -0.41
CA GLN A 185 -18.20 -5.28 -1.00
C GLN A 185 -17.66 -6.70 -1.16
N ALA A 186 -16.38 -6.88 -1.47
CA ALA A 186 -15.75 -8.18 -1.57
C ALA A 186 -15.61 -8.88 -0.21
N MET A 187 -15.31 -8.11 0.84
CA MET A 187 -15.33 -8.63 2.21
C MET A 187 -16.73 -9.10 2.61
N GLN A 188 -17.76 -8.29 2.32
CA GLN A 188 -19.13 -8.63 2.60
C GLN A 188 -19.57 -9.89 1.86
N GLU A 189 -19.23 -9.99 0.55
CA GLU A 189 -19.54 -11.18 -0.24
C GLU A 189 -18.92 -12.46 0.36
N LEU A 190 -17.65 -12.40 0.78
CA LEU A 190 -17.01 -13.55 1.43
C LEU A 190 -17.73 -13.95 2.72
N GLN A 191 -18.12 -12.99 3.56
CA GLN A 191 -18.89 -13.26 4.79
C GLN A 191 -20.26 -13.84 4.46
N ASP A 192 -20.95 -13.31 3.46
CA ASP A 192 -22.25 -13.80 3.01
C ASP A 192 -22.15 -15.22 2.44
N GLN A 193 -21.13 -15.52 1.66
CA GLN A 193 -20.87 -16.87 1.15
C GLN A 193 -20.67 -17.88 2.30
N HIS A 194 -19.90 -17.54 3.33
CA HIS A 194 -19.73 -18.41 4.50
C HIS A 194 -21.06 -18.65 5.23
N ARG A 195 -21.87 -17.60 5.43
CA ARG A 195 -23.17 -17.71 6.07
C ARG A 195 -24.13 -18.59 5.24
N GLN A 196 -24.21 -18.35 3.93
CA GLN A 196 -25.05 -19.11 3.01
C GLN A 196 -24.68 -20.61 3.02
N LEU A 197 -23.40 -20.91 2.88
CA LEU A 197 -22.92 -22.30 2.92
C LEU A 197 -23.22 -22.99 4.26
N SER A 198 -23.08 -22.28 5.39
CA SER A 198 -23.43 -22.81 6.71
C SER A 198 -24.93 -23.11 6.86
N ASN A 199 -25.78 -22.40 6.11
CA ASN A 199 -27.23 -22.63 6.08
C ASN A 199 -27.65 -23.67 5.01
N GLY A 200 -26.73 -24.26 4.27
CA GLY A 200 -27.03 -25.15 3.15
C GLY A 200 -27.54 -24.44 1.88
N GLU A 201 -27.35 -23.12 1.81
CA GLU A 201 -27.76 -22.29 0.68
C GLU A 201 -26.65 -22.24 -0.41
N GLN A 202 -27.05 -21.94 -1.64
CA GLN A 202 -26.07 -21.68 -2.70
C GLN A 202 -25.40 -20.33 -2.47
N PRO A 203 -24.06 -20.23 -2.52
CA PRO A 203 -23.36 -18.97 -2.32
C PRO A 203 -23.56 -18.00 -3.49
N THR A 204 -23.80 -16.74 -3.17
CA THR A 204 -23.89 -15.67 -4.16
C THR A 204 -22.49 -15.27 -4.62
N VAL A 205 -22.29 -15.20 -5.94
CA VAL A 205 -21.04 -14.76 -6.59
C VAL A 205 -21.37 -13.53 -7.42
N SER A 206 -20.81 -12.39 -7.07
CA SER A 206 -21.10 -11.10 -7.72
C SER A 206 -19.87 -10.20 -7.90
N LYS A 207 -19.01 -10.12 -6.88
CA LYS A 207 -17.81 -9.29 -6.90
C LYS A 207 -16.58 -10.06 -7.39
N PHE A 208 -16.47 -11.32 -7.03
CA PHE A 208 -15.45 -12.22 -7.53
C PHE A 208 -15.93 -12.96 -8.78
N ALA A 209 -15.00 -13.48 -9.58
CA ALA A 209 -15.33 -14.29 -10.76
C ALA A 209 -15.90 -15.68 -10.39
N TYR A 210 -15.55 -16.15 -9.19
CA TYR A 210 -15.94 -17.47 -8.68
C TYR A 210 -16.23 -17.39 -7.17
N GLN A 211 -16.89 -18.41 -6.61
CA GLN A 211 -17.02 -18.57 -5.18
C GLN A 211 -15.62 -18.51 -4.52
N LEU A 212 -15.46 -17.66 -3.50
CA LEU A 212 -14.20 -17.54 -2.76
C LEU A 212 -14.21 -18.35 -1.47
N ALA A 213 -15.35 -18.43 -0.76
CA ALA A 213 -15.44 -19.25 0.45
C ALA A 213 -15.06 -20.71 0.16
N TYR A 214 -14.11 -21.26 0.95
CA TYR A 214 -13.52 -22.59 0.79
C TYR A 214 -12.79 -22.82 -0.54
N ASN A 215 -12.30 -21.75 -1.19
CA ASN A 215 -11.63 -21.83 -2.49
C ASN A 215 -10.41 -20.91 -2.53
N VAL A 216 -9.51 -21.13 -3.52
CA VAL A 216 -8.46 -20.22 -3.91
C VAL A 216 -8.59 -19.94 -5.41
N ILE A 217 -8.42 -18.67 -5.80
CA ILE A 217 -8.55 -18.24 -7.19
C ILE A 217 -7.20 -17.69 -7.64
N PRO A 218 -6.44 -18.43 -8.50
CA PRO A 218 -5.11 -18.00 -8.97
C PRO A 218 -5.23 -16.95 -10.08
N HIS A 219 -5.99 -15.90 -9.82
CA HIS A 219 -6.32 -14.87 -10.78
C HIS A 219 -6.79 -13.61 -10.05
N ILE A 220 -6.02 -12.53 -10.15
CA ILE A 220 -6.38 -11.21 -9.63
C ILE A 220 -6.16 -10.17 -10.73
N ASP A 221 -7.17 -9.31 -10.97
CA ASP A 221 -7.20 -8.35 -12.07
C ASP A 221 -7.38 -9.05 -13.43
N VAL A 222 -7.33 -8.33 -14.53
CA VAL A 222 -7.50 -8.85 -15.88
C VAL A 222 -6.18 -9.42 -16.42
N PHE A 223 -6.28 -10.41 -17.29
CA PHE A 223 -5.12 -10.92 -18.02
C PHE A 223 -4.60 -9.86 -19.00
N ALA A 224 -3.29 -9.81 -19.12
CA ALA A 224 -2.54 -9.04 -20.10
C ALA A 224 -1.90 -10.02 -21.11
N ASP A 225 -0.94 -9.54 -21.89
CA ASP A 225 -0.18 -10.40 -22.79
C ASP A 225 0.68 -11.41 -21.99
N ASP A 226 1.08 -12.52 -22.63
CA ASP A 226 1.90 -13.58 -22.05
C ASP A 226 1.27 -14.30 -20.85
N ASP A 227 -0.07 -14.33 -20.78
CA ASP A 227 -0.86 -15.02 -19.74
C ASP A 227 -0.65 -14.51 -18.30
N TYR A 228 0.08 -13.42 -18.11
CA TYR A 228 0.17 -12.72 -16.81
C TYR A 228 -1.05 -11.85 -16.55
N THR A 229 -1.45 -11.73 -15.28
CA THR A 229 -2.45 -10.75 -14.89
C THR A 229 -1.80 -9.37 -14.70
N LYS A 230 -2.60 -8.30 -14.80
CA LYS A 230 -2.10 -6.95 -14.49
C LYS A 230 -1.59 -6.83 -13.06
N GLU A 231 -2.14 -7.59 -12.11
CA GLU A 231 -1.66 -7.61 -10.73
C GLU A 231 -0.23 -8.14 -10.65
N GLU A 232 0.09 -9.19 -11.36
CA GLU A 232 1.43 -9.79 -11.43
C GLU A 232 2.44 -8.86 -12.12
N LEU A 233 2.01 -8.20 -13.21
CA LEU A 233 2.85 -7.22 -13.90
C LEU A 233 3.13 -5.98 -13.06
N LYS A 234 2.21 -5.57 -12.16
CA LYS A 234 2.49 -4.50 -11.18
C LYS A 234 3.65 -4.89 -10.28
N MET A 235 3.66 -6.09 -9.74
CA MET A 235 4.76 -6.55 -8.89
C MET A 235 6.11 -6.51 -9.60
N PHE A 236 6.16 -6.92 -10.87
CA PHE A 236 7.38 -6.86 -11.67
C PHE A 236 7.83 -5.41 -11.93
N ASN A 237 6.94 -4.57 -12.47
CA ASN A 237 7.31 -3.23 -12.93
C ASN A 237 7.52 -2.24 -11.76
N GLU A 238 6.61 -2.27 -10.78
CA GLU A 238 6.63 -1.32 -9.67
C GLU A 238 7.81 -1.61 -8.72
N THR A 239 8.15 -2.88 -8.43
CA THR A 239 9.32 -3.22 -7.60
C THR A 239 10.59 -2.66 -8.19
N ARG A 240 10.80 -2.80 -9.50
CA ARG A 240 11.97 -2.28 -10.20
C ARG A 240 12.05 -0.75 -10.16
N LYS A 241 10.91 -0.08 -10.36
CA LYS A 241 10.83 1.38 -10.31
C LYS A 241 11.13 1.92 -8.92
N ILE A 242 10.54 1.33 -7.88
CA ILE A 242 10.72 1.74 -6.48
C ILE A 242 12.16 1.51 -6.00
N MET A 243 12.72 0.35 -6.31
CA MET A 243 14.07 -0.04 -5.86
C MET A 243 15.19 0.52 -6.74
N HIS A 244 14.87 1.20 -7.84
CA HIS A 244 15.85 1.63 -8.85
C HIS A 244 16.80 0.50 -9.27
N SER A 245 16.27 -0.69 -9.46
CA SER A 245 17.01 -1.93 -9.63
C SER A 245 16.55 -2.71 -10.86
N ASP A 246 17.44 -3.52 -11.41
CA ASP A 246 17.15 -4.47 -12.48
C ASP A 246 16.65 -5.83 -11.98
N ILE A 247 16.32 -5.92 -10.70
CA ILE A 247 15.76 -7.11 -10.04
C ILE A 247 14.67 -7.78 -10.90
N ARG A 248 14.77 -9.09 -11.06
CA ARG A 248 13.81 -9.89 -11.84
C ARG A 248 12.76 -10.47 -10.92
N VAL A 249 11.52 -10.02 -11.05
CA VAL A 249 10.40 -10.50 -10.24
C VAL A 249 9.45 -11.32 -11.10
N SER A 250 9.05 -12.48 -10.63
CA SER A 250 7.97 -13.28 -11.21
C SER A 250 6.95 -13.59 -10.11
N ALA A 251 5.69 -13.24 -10.35
CA ALA A 251 4.64 -13.37 -9.36
C ALA A 251 3.52 -14.29 -9.85
N THR A 252 2.87 -14.98 -8.90
CA THR A 252 1.57 -15.61 -9.08
C THR A 252 0.64 -15.04 -8.01
N CYS A 253 -0.38 -14.29 -8.44
CA CYS A 253 -1.29 -13.60 -7.53
C CYS A 253 -2.56 -14.40 -7.30
N VAL A 254 -2.77 -14.86 -6.06
CA VAL A 254 -3.86 -15.74 -5.67
C VAL A 254 -4.82 -15.04 -4.70
N ARG A 255 -6.12 -15.01 -5.01
CA ARG A 255 -7.16 -14.60 -4.08
C ARG A 255 -7.50 -15.75 -3.14
N VAL A 256 -7.45 -15.49 -1.82
CA VAL A 256 -7.73 -16.48 -0.78
C VAL A 256 -8.88 -16.05 0.14
N PRO A 257 -9.57 -17.00 0.82
CA PRO A 257 -10.75 -16.69 1.63
C PRO A 257 -10.38 -16.12 3.01
N THR A 258 -9.50 -15.14 3.05
CA THR A 258 -9.20 -14.32 4.23
C THR A 258 -9.82 -12.94 4.06
N LEU A 259 -10.29 -12.34 5.16
CA LEU A 259 -10.96 -11.04 5.09
C LEU A 259 -9.98 -9.90 4.86
N ARG A 260 -8.87 -9.83 5.63
CA ARG A 260 -7.92 -8.72 5.64
C ARG A 260 -6.50 -9.22 5.88
N ALA A 261 -5.50 -8.45 5.51
CA ALA A 261 -4.07 -8.72 5.43
C ALA A 261 -3.69 -9.69 4.29
N HIS A 262 -2.70 -9.27 3.50
CA HIS A 262 -2.12 -10.10 2.44
C HIS A 262 -0.92 -10.86 2.98
N SER A 263 -0.72 -12.05 2.44
CA SER A 263 0.47 -12.86 2.73
C SER A 263 1.21 -13.16 1.45
N GLU A 264 2.52 -13.37 1.54
CA GLU A 264 3.38 -13.67 0.41
C GLU A 264 4.40 -14.74 0.80
N ALA A 265 4.49 -15.80 -0.01
CA ALA A 265 5.57 -16.79 0.04
C ALA A 265 6.61 -16.39 -0.99
N VAL A 266 7.80 -16.08 -0.53
CA VAL A 266 8.86 -15.49 -1.35
C VAL A 266 10.07 -16.42 -1.39
N TRP A 267 10.59 -16.61 -2.59
CA TRP A 267 11.91 -17.14 -2.88
C TRP A 267 12.73 -16.04 -3.54
N MET A 268 13.96 -15.81 -3.06
CA MET A 268 14.87 -14.80 -3.59
C MET A 268 16.27 -15.36 -3.80
N GLU A 269 16.91 -14.95 -4.89
CA GLU A 269 18.31 -15.25 -5.25
C GLU A 269 19.16 -13.99 -5.06
N LEU A 270 20.22 -14.09 -4.27
CA LEU A 270 21.20 -13.04 -4.06
C LEU A 270 22.41 -13.23 -4.98
N GLU A 271 23.17 -12.18 -5.22
CA GLU A 271 24.43 -12.26 -6.01
C GLU A 271 25.52 -13.09 -5.35
N LYS A 272 25.47 -13.25 -4.03
CA LYS A 272 26.43 -14.01 -3.20
C LYS A 272 25.72 -14.58 -1.98
N PRO A 273 26.26 -15.65 -1.40
CA PRO A 273 25.75 -16.19 -0.14
C PRO A 273 25.83 -15.17 0.99
N VAL A 274 24.77 -15.10 1.80
CA VAL A 274 24.68 -14.26 2.99
C VAL A 274 24.35 -15.15 4.19
N ASP A 275 24.91 -14.82 5.36
CA ASP A 275 24.54 -15.53 6.57
C ASP A 275 23.05 -15.33 6.90
N ILE A 276 22.37 -16.42 7.22
CA ILE A 276 20.93 -16.43 7.51
C ILE A 276 20.57 -15.53 8.70
N ASP A 277 21.46 -15.47 9.71
CA ASP A 277 21.24 -14.61 10.89
C ASP A 277 21.48 -13.13 10.55
N ALA A 278 22.33 -12.83 9.57
CA ALA A 278 22.46 -11.48 9.04
C ALA A 278 21.17 -11.03 8.34
N ILE A 279 20.50 -11.92 7.59
CA ILE A 279 19.18 -11.63 6.96
C ILE A 279 18.13 -11.40 8.04
N ARG A 280 18.02 -12.27 9.06
CA ARG A 280 17.09 -12.08 10.18
C ARG A 280 17.33 -10.77 10.90
N ASN A 281 18.59 -10.45 11.18
CA ASN A 281 18.98 -9.21 11.84
C ASN A 281 18.63 -7.97 11.02
N ALA A 282 18.85 -7.98 9.70
CA ALA A 282 18.50 -6.88 8.81
C ALA A 282 16.98 -6.63 8.80
N ILE A 283 16.18 -7.69 8.74
CA ILE A 283 14.71 -7.61 8.79
C ILE A 283 14.25 -7.11 10.17
N ALA A 284 14.82 -7.60 11.27
CA ALA A 284 14.44 -7.19 12.62
C ALA A 284 14.69 -5.69 12.90
N HIS A 285 15.67 -5.08 12.22
CA HIS A 285 16.03 -3.66 12.38
C HIS A 285 15.47 -2.76 11.27
N ALA A 286 14.69 -3.30 10.33
CA ALA A 286 14.01 -2.49 9.32
C ALA A 286 12.75 -1.85 9.92
N ASP A 287 12.58 -0.53 9.74
CA ASP A 287 11.54 0.26 10.42
C ASP A 287 10.11 -0.26 10.18
N SER A 288 9.81 -0.66 8.94
CA SER A 288 8.49 -1.17 8.56
C SER A 288 8.35 -2.69 8.64
N CYS A 289 9.34 -3.40 9.15
CA CYS A 289 9.31 -4.85 9.32
C CYS A 289 9.24 -5.27 10.80
N GLU A 290 8.72 -6.45 11.03
CA GLU A 290 8.72 -7.14 12.33
C GLU A 290 9.15 -8.59 12.12
N LEU A 291 10.24 -9.00 12.76
CA LEU A 291 10.69 -10.40 12.70
C LEU A 291 9.80 -11.28 13.59
N MET A 292 9.16 -12.28 12.99
CA MET A 292 8.37 -13.30 13.67
C MET A 292 8.82 -14.69 13.18
N ASP A 293 9.93 -15.20 13.73
CA ASP A 293 10.58 -16.43 13.24
C ASP A 293 11.10 -17.31 14.39
N ASP A 294 10.28 -17.50 15.44
CA ASP A 294 10.60 -18.35 16.59
C ASP A 294 9.80 -19.67 16.54
N LEU A 295 10.40 -20.68 15.88
CA LEU A 295 9.75 -22.00 15.73
C LEU A 295 9.58 -22.75 17.07
N SER A 296 10.21 -22.33 18.17
CA SER A 296 9.99 -22.91 19.50
C SER A 296 8.58 -22.66 20.03
N LEU A 297 7.87 -21.72 19.45
CA LEU A 297 6.47 -21.38 19.73
C LEU A 297 5.44 -22.25 18.98
N CYS A 298 5.90 -23.11 18.04
CA CYS A 298 4.99 -23.99 17.31
C CYS A 298 4.22 -24.90 18.26
N GLY A 299 2.89 -24.94 18.08
CA GLY A 299 1.98 -25.75 18.92
C GLY A 299 1.63 -25.14 20.28
N LYS A 300 2.18 -23.96 20.61
CA LYS A 300 1.80 -23.22 21.81
C LYS A 300 0.57 -22.34 21.55
N PRO A 301 -0.22 -22.01 22.59
CA PRO A 301 -1.30 -21.04 22.49
C PRO A 301 -0.81 -19.68 21.98
N ALA A 302 -1.63 -19.00 21.18
CA ALA A 302 -1.27 -17.72 20.54
C ALA A 302 -0.92 -16.61 21.54
N GLU A 303 -1.46 -16.69 22.77
CA GLU A 303 -1.18 -15.76 23.87
C GLU A 303 0.27 -15.84 24.36
N GLN A 304 0.98 -16.94 24.09
CA GLN A 304 2.39 -17.11 24.39
C GLN A 304 3.32 -16.59 23.30
N GLY A 305 2.75 -16.11 22.19
CA GLY A 305 3.45 -15.62 21.01
C GLY A 305 3.16 -16.49 19.78
N LEU A 306 3.46 -15.93 18.62
CA LEU A 306 3.26 -16.58 17.32
C LEU A 306 4.61 -16.99 16.73
N PRO A 307 4.74 -18.24 16.23
CA PRO A 307 6.01 -18.72 15.66
C PRO A 307 6.36 -18.08 14.31
N TYR A 308 5.36 -17.60 13.58
CA TYR A 308 5.47 -16.98 12.27
C TYR A 308 4.24 -16.09 11.99
N PRO A 309 4.30 -15.18 11.01
CA PRO A 309 3.18 -14.29 10.72
C PRO A 309 2.00 -15.04 10.09
N MET A 310 0.79 -14.64 10.50
CA MET A 310 -0.49 -15.12 9.97
C MET A 310 -1.45 -13.96 9.78
N PRO A 311 -2.23 -13.88 8.66
CA PRO A 311 -3.05 -12.72 8.32
C PRO A 311 -4.10 -12.37 9.39
N LEU A 312 -4.67 -13.35 10.07
CA LEU A 312 -5.65 -13.13 11.15
C LEU A 312 -5.09 -12.20 12.25
N PHE A 313 -3.81 -12.35 12.59
CA PHE A 313 -3.15 -11.62 13.69
C PHE A 313 -2.39 -10.38 13.22
N ARG A 314 -2.39 -10.10 11.93
CA ARG A 314 -1.68 -8.94 11.34
C ARG A 314 -2.63 -7.87 10.78
N SER A 315 -3.94 -8.14 10.80
CA SER A 315 -4.95 -7.18 10.36
C SER A 315 -4.99 -5.96 11.30
N GLY A 316 -4.92 -4.76 10.72
CA GLY A 316 -4.93 -3.50 11.46
C GLY A 316 -3.58 -3.06 12.02
N LEU A 317 -2.47 -3.78 11.73
CA LEU A 317 -1.14 -3.43 12.19
C LEU A 317 -0.30 -2.77 11.09
N ASP A 318 0.65 -1.92 11.50
CA ASP A 318 1.43 -1.07 10.60
C ASP A 318 2.60 -1.80 9.95
N LYS A 319 3.27 -2.69 10.69
CA LYS A 319 4.48 -3.38 10.23
C LYS A 319 4.15 -4.62 9.40
N VAL A 320 4.99 -4.87 8.41
CA VAL A 320 5.03 -6.14 7.68
C VAL A 320 5.76 -7.16 8.53
N ALA A 321 5.07 -8.20 8.97
CA ALA A 321 5.68 -9.28 9.73
C ALA A 321 6.32 -10.30 8.78
N VAL A 322 7.53 -10.75 9.13
CA VAL A 322 8.34 -11.66 8.32
C VAL A 322 8.80 -12.85 9.17
N GLY A 323 8.63 -14.04 8.65
CA GLY A 323 9.09 -15.25 9.31
C GLY A 323 9.30 -16.40 8.31
N ARG A 324 9.52 -17.61 8.82
CA ARG A 324 9.86 -18.78 8.01
C ARG A 324 11.09 -18.53 7.13
N ILE A 325 12.05 -17.73 7.64
CA ILE A 325 13.30 -17.38 6.94
C ILE A 325 14.22 -18.59 6.96
N ARG A 326 14.64 -19.07 5.79
CA ARG A 326 15.50 -20.23 5.65
C ARG A 326 16.29 -20.19 4.34
N ARG A 327 17.42 -20.91 4.30
CA ARG A 327 18.17 -21.16 3.06
C ARG A 327 17.33 -22.03 2.12
N ASP A 328 17.49 -21.83 0.82
CA ASP A 328 16.98 -22.77 -0.18
C ASP A 328 17.77 -24.07 -0.10
N LEU A 329 17.10 -25.19 -0.37
CA LEU A 329 17.77 -26.52 -0.38
C LEU A 329 18.51 -26.80 -1.68
N ALA A 330 18.22 -26.07 -2.75
CA ALA A 330 18.74 -26.31 -4.09
C ALA A 330 19.83 -25.32 -4.50
N ASP A 331 19.99 -24.18 -3.78
CA ASP A 331 20.93 -23.13 -4.14
C ASP A 331 21.42 -22.34 -2.92
N ASP A 332 22.73 -22.26 -2.76
CA ASP A 332 23.38 -21.63 -1.60
C ASP A 332 23.22 -20.10 -1.55
N CYS A 333 22.94 -19.46 -2.69
CA CYS A 333 22.69 -18.03 -2.78
C CYS A 333 21.20 -17.66 -2.62
N SER A 334 20.33 -18.65 -2.45
CA SER A 334 18.88 -18.45 -2.41
C SER A 334 18.30 -18.65 -1.02
N TYR A 335 17.24 -17.88 -0.76
CA TYR A 335 16.56 -17.83 0.54
C TYR A 335 15.08 -17.76 0.34
N THR A 336 14.32 -18.30 1.30
CA THR A 336 12.86 -18.22 1.29
C THR A 336 12.37 -17.61 2.59
N PHE A 337 11.26 -16.88 2.51
CA PHE A 337 10.55 -16.35 3.66
C PHE A 337 9.05 -16.28 3.42
N PHE A 338 8.31 -16.01 4.46
CA PHE A 338 6.88 -15.72 4.41
C PHE A 338 6.65 -14.38 5.08
N CYS A 339 5.95 -13.46 4.42
CA CYS A 339 5.60 -12.19 5.03
C CYS A 339 4.10 -11.93 4.98
N VAL A 340 3.64 -11.09 5.91
CA VAL A 340 2.24 -10.69 6.04
C VAL A 340 2.16 -9.22 6.37
N GLY A 341 1.40 -8.47 5.58
CA GLY A 341 1.15 -7.05 5.78
C GLY A 341 -0.31 -6.68 5.59
N ASP A 342 -0.77 -5.67 6.31
CA ASP A 342 -2.10 -5.13 6.11
C ASP A 342 -2.13 -4.25 4.86
N GLN A 343 -2.82 -4.74 3.82
CA GLN A 343 -2.86 -4.09 2.50
C GLN A 343 -3.66 -2.77 2.48
N ILE A 344 -4.50 -2.51 3.50
CA ILE A 344 -5.22 -1.24 3.63
C ILE A 344 -4.37 -0.23 4.41
N ARG A 345 -3.54 -0.71 5.38
CA ARG A 345 -2.63 0.14 6.15
C ARG A 345 -1.29 0.32 5.41
N LYS A 346 -0.27 -0.48 5.72
CA LYS A 346 1.04 -0.33 5.07
C LYS A 346 0.95 -0.43 3.55
N GLY A 347 0.12 -1.32 3.03
CA GLY A 347 -0.06 -1.49 1.59
C GLY A 347 -0.81 -0.33 0.88
N ALA A 348 -1.36 0.64 1.60
CA ALA A 348 -2.11 1.75 1.01
C ALA A 348 -2.08 3.02 1.85
N ALA A 349 -3.01 3.16 2.81
CA ALA A 349 -3.25 4.41 3.55
C ALA A 349 -2.03 4.87 4.36
N LEU A 350 -1.37 3.96 5.08
CA LEU A 350 -0.20 4.30 5.88
C LEU A 350 0.97 4.75 4.99
N ASN A 351 1.24 4.03 3.89
CA ASN A 351 2.31 4.42 2.98
C ASN A 351 2.07 5.83 2.39
N ALA A 352 0.83 6.14 2.01
CA ALA A 352 0.46 7.47 1.51
C ALA A 352 0.65 8.56 2.58
N ILE A 353 0.29 8.28 3.85
CA ILE A 353 0.50 9.22 4.96
C ILE A 353 1.99 9.39 5.25
N GLN A 354 2.78 8.32 5.24
CA GLN A 354 4.24 8.40 5.41
C GLN A 354 4.92 9.23 4.31
N ILE A 355 4.42 9.17 3.06
CA ILE A 355 4.87 10.08 1.98
C ILE A 355 4.57 11.54 2.39
N ALA A 356 3.37 11.84 2.86
CA ALA A 356 3.00 13.18 3.30
C ALA A 356 3.83 13.65 4.51
N GLU A 357 4.08 12.76 5.47
CA GLU A 357 4.98 13.03 6.62
C GLU A 357 6.39 13.38 6.16
N TYR A 358 6.93 12.61 5.21
CA TYR A 358 8.24 12.88 4.64
C TYR A 358 8.30 14.26 3.98
N LEU A 359 7.32 14.60 3.15
CA LEU A 359 7.24 15.91 2.49
C LEU A 359 7.16 17.06 3.50
N THR A 360 6.32 16.93 4.52
CA THR A 360 6.15 17.96 5.57
C THR A 360 7.38 18.10 6.45
N ALA A 361 8.15 17.02 6.67
CA ALA A 361 9.40 17.06 7.42
C ALA A 361 10.56 17.72 6.65
N GLN A 362 10.62 17.54 5.31
CA GLN A 362 11.65 18.16 4.45
C GLN A 362 11.41 19.65 4.22
N ALA A 363 10.18 20.10 4.43
CA ALA A 363 9.81 21.50 4.33
C ALA A 363 10.28 22.37 5.54
N LYS A 364 11.01 21.79 6.50
CA LYS A 364 11.71 22.48 7.59
C LYS A 364 13.11 22.87 7.13
#